data_8e6c0a8198acfee693baa7166a3b5b8e
#
_entry.id   8e6c0a8198acfee693baa7166a3b5b8e
#
_cell.length_a   1.000
_cell.length_b   1.000
_cell.length_c   1.000
_cell.angle_alpha   90.00
_cell.angle_beta   90.00
_cell.angle_gamma   90.00
#
_symmetry.space_group_name_H-M   'P 1'
#
loop_
_entity.id
_entity.type
_entity.pdbx_description
1 polymer ?
#
loop_
_entity_poly.entity_id
_entity_poly.type
_entity_poly.pdbx_seq_one_letter_code
_entity_poly.pdbx_strand_id
1 'polypeptide(L)'
;AMGVIQYNTSPEHNLINDGFIAKGRSDERAANPDFRVLVTVGFDKVTDEVLRDARGKTGRAYFDAVDRASKQLVAECEKEGNIRCSVADMYYGTDFYRIRQLELSDVRLVYAPPRAIGNYGDDVDNFMLPRHTGDFTLLRAYVGKDGKPAPYSVDNVPYHPPAHLKMAIDGPKTGDYAMLAGYPGITYRHRTAAEFASQIDAVLPRRVSVFQQMIDTIESA
;
A
#
# COMPACT_ATOMS: atom_id res chain seq x y z
N ALA A 1 -2.82 3.63 6.87
CA ALA A 1 -2.75 4.08 8.28
C ALA A 1 -4.12 4.50 8.81
N MET A 2 -4.95 5.25 8.03
CA MET A 2 -6.25 5.71 8.50
C MET A 2 -7.13 4.58 9.07
N GLY A 3 -7.24 3.43 8.40
CA GLY A 3 -8.01 2.30 8.89
C GLY A 3 -7.57 1.79 10.28
N VAL A 4 -6.28 1.86 10.61
CA VAL A 4 -5.78 1.49 11.95
C VAL A 4 -6.23 2.50 13.01
N ILE A 5 -6.22 3.80 12.66
CA ILE A 5 -6.67 4.87 13.56
C ILE A 5 -8.17 4.74 13.79
N GLN A 6 -8.96 4.56 12.72
CA GLN A 6 -10.41 4.36 12.81
C GLN A 6 -10.78 3.14 13.65
N TYR A 7 -10.11 2.03 13.48
CA TYR A 7 -10.33 0.79 14.24
C TYR A 7 -10.14 0.99 15.75
N ASN A 8 -9.22 1.89 16.14
CA ASN A 8 -8.89 2.19 17.53
C ASN A 8 -9.62 3.44 18.07
N THR A 9 -10.47 4.08 17.27
CA THR A 9 -11.26 5.24 17.70
C THR A 9 -12.59 4.81 18.33
N SER A 10 -12.94 5.45 19.43
CA SER A 10 -14.26 5.33 20.08
C SER A 10 -14.84 6.72 20.36
N PRO A 11 -16.14 6.84 20.73
CA PRO A 11 -16.71 8.13 21.12
C PRO A 11 -15.97 8.78 22.29
N GLU A 12 -15.47 7.98 23.24
CA GLU A 12 -14.72 8.46 24.43
C GLU A 12 -13.26 8.79 24.12
N HIS A 13 -12.70 8.18 23.06
CA HIS A 13 -11.30 8.33 22.64
C HIS A 13 -11.21 8.48 21.13
N ASN A 14 -11.41 9.70 20.66
CA ASN A 14 -11.39 10.00 19.23
C ASN A 14 -9.96 10.22 18.72
N LEU A 15 -9.25 9.12 18.40
CA LEU A 15 -7.88 9.19 17.93
C LEU A 15 -7.72 9.94 16.59
N ILE A 16 -8.79 10.09 15.81
CA ILE A 16 -8.75 10.86 14.58
C ILE A 16 -8.57 12.35 14.90
N ASN A 17 -9.35 12.87 15.84
CA ASN A 17 -9.29 14.28 16.20
C ASN A 17 -8.11 14.60 17.13
N ASP A 18 -7.89 13.74 18.14
CA ASP A 18 -6.97 14.00 19.23
C ASP A 18 -5.53 13.51 18.97
N GLY A 19 -5.39 12.62 17.96
CA GLY A 19 -4.13 11.93 17.70
C GLY A 19 -3.85 10.83 18.74
N PHE A 20 -2.68 10.21 18.60
CA PHE A 20 -2.22 9.17 19.51
C PHE A 20 -0.70 9.15 19.62
N ILE A 21 -0.20 8.93 20.82
CA ILE A 21 1.20 8.63 21.07
C ILE A 21 1.31 7.56 22.15
N ALA A 22 1.94 6.44 21.82
CA ALA A 22 2.26 5.40 22.79
C ALA A 22 3.44 5.85 23.67
N LYS A 23 3.26 5.85 24.98
CA LYS A 23 4.33 6.17 25.96
C LYS A 23 5.31 5.01 26.15
N GLY A 24 4.89 3.81 25.80
CA GLY A 24 5.66 2.59 25.85
C GLY A 24 5.02 1.49 25.02
N ARG A 25 5.68 0.32 24.94
CA ARG A 25 5.19 -0.81 24.14
C ARG A 25 3.83 -1.33 24.60
N SER A 26 3.54 -1.25 25.89
CA SER A 26 2.24 -1.64 26.46
C SER A 26 1.08 -0.77 25.99
N ASP A 27 1.37 0.45 25.57
CA ASP A 27 0.34 1.42 25.14
C ASP A 27 0.04 1.32 23.66
N GLU A 28 0.90 0.64 22.89
CA GLU A 28 0.71 0.48 21.44
C GLU A 28 -0.61 -0.24 21.15
N ARG A 29 -1.34 0.27 20.17
CA ARG A 29 -2.67 -0.23 19.81
C ARG A 29 -2.58 -1.18 18.62
N ALA A 30 -3.09 -2.40 18.77
CA ALA A 30 -3.13 -3.36 17.68
C ALA A 30 -3.90 -2.80 16.47
N ALA A 31 -3.39 -3.05 15.26
CA ALA A 31 -4.14 -2.77 14.05
C ALA A 31 -5.34 -3.72 13.92
N ASN A 32 -6.28 -3.37 13.04
CA ASN A 32 -7.39 -4.27 12.71
C ASN A 32 -6.85 -5.64 12.23
N PRO A 33 -7.59 -6.74 12.49
CA PRO A 33 -7.12 -8.11 12.23
C PRO A 33 -6.69 -8.40 10.79
N ASP A 34 -7.22 -7.65 9.83
CA ASP A 34 -6.88 -7.83 8.40
C ASP A 34 -5.73 -6.94 7.93
N PHE A 35 -5.20 -6.09 8.80
CA PHE A 35 -4.09 -5.22 8.44
C PHE A 35 -2.79 -6.02 8.33
N ARG A 36 -2.06 -5.82 7.25
CA ARG A 36 -0.79 -6.50 6.96
C ARG A 36 0.26 -5.50 6.52
N VAL A 37 1.48 -5.75 6.92
CA VAL A 37 2.66 -5.08 6.36
C VAL A 37 3.45 -6.09 5.54
N LEU A 38 3.78 -5.71 4.33
CA LEU A 38 4.55 -6.54 3.40
C LEU A 38 5.97 -5.98 3.28
N VAL A 39 6.96 -6.79 3.60
CA VAL A 39 8.37 -6.45 3.48
C VAL A 39 8.95 -7.19 2.29
N THR A 40 9.38 -6.48 1.25
CA THR A 40 9.97 -7.09 0.07
C THR A 40 11.31 -7.75 0.42
N VAL A 41 11.40 -9.05 0.19
CA VAL A 41 12.58 -9.88 0.48
C VAL A 41 13.20 -10.48 -0.78
N GLY A 42 12.55 -10.37 -1.93
CA GLY A 42 13.08 -10.84 -3.21
C GLY A 42 12.39 -10.17 -4.39
N PHE A 43 13.17 -10.03 -5.47
CA PHE A 43 12.73 -9.43 -6.72
C PHE A 43 13.46 -10.14 -7.87
N ASP A 44 12.79 -11.11 -8.49
CA ASP A 44 13.39 -12.01 -9.45
C ASP A 44 12.77 -11.82 -10.83
N LYS A 45 13.59 -11.70 -11.88
CA LYS A 45 13.09 -11.65 -13.26
C LYS A 45 12.61 -13.03 -13.68
N VAL A 46 11.36 -13.14 -14.12
CA VAL A 46 10.69 -14.39 -14.51
C VAL A 46 10.05 -14.30 -15.90
N THR A 47 10.57 -13.42 -16.74
CA THR A 47 10.03 -13.15 -18.08
C THR A 47 9.94 -14.40 -18.94
N ASP A 48 11.01 -15.21 -18.96
CA ASP A 48 11.06 -16.43 -19.80
C ASP A 48 10.06 -17.49 -19.34
N GLU A 49 9.89 -17.63 -18.03
CA GLU A 49 8.91 -18.54 -17.44
C GLU A 49 7.48 -18.12 -17.78
N VAL A 50 7.15 -16.84 -17.63
CA VAL A 50 5.82 -16.29 -17.89
C VAL A 50 5.49 -16.35 -19.37
N LEU A 51 6.44 -16.01 -20.25
CA LEU A 51 6.20 -15.94 -21.69
C LEU A 51 6.39 -17.27 -22.42
N ARG A 52 6.87 -18.33 -21.78
CA ARG A 52 7.15 -19.64 -22.39
C ARG A 52 6.01 -20.12 -23.26
N ASP A 53 4.80 -20.19 -22.71
CA ASP A 53 3.62 -20.69 -23.37
C ASP A 53 2.78 -19.60 -24.06
N ALA A 54 3.18 -18.32 -23.92
CA ALA A 54 2.53 -17.17 -24.52
C ALA A 54 3.15 -16.78 -25.86
N ARG A 55 4.41 -17.16 -26.10
CA ARG A 55 5.15 -16.84 -27.34
C ARG A 55 4.38 -17.33 -28.58
N GLY A 56 4.19 -16.44 -29.56
CA GLY A 56 3.46 -16.72 -30.78
C GLY A 56 1.93 -16.71 -30.67
N LYS A 57 1.39 -16.51 -29.47
CA LYS A 57 -0.04 -16.31 -29.27
C LYS A 57 -0.40 -14.82 -29.32
N THR A 58 -1.68 -14.52 -29.61
CA THR A 58 -2.20 -13.16 -29.66
C THR A 58 -3.56 -13.09 -28.96
N GLY A 59 -4.00 -11.87 -28.64
CA GLY A 59 -5.30 -11.61 -28.05
C GLY A 59 -5.57 -12.43 -26.78
N ARG A 60 -6.75 -12.99 -26.66
CA ARG A 60 -7.19 -13.73 -25.46
C ARG A 60 -6.26 -14.91 -25.11
N ALA A 61 -5.81 -15.67 -26.12
CA ALA A 61 -4.93 -16.83 -25.90
C ALA A 61 -3.58 -16.45 -25.29
N TYR A 62 -3.05 -15.28 -25.62
CA TYR A 62 -1.87 -14.71 -25.01
C TYR A 62 -2.10 -14.39 -23.54
N PHE A 63 -3.16 -13.63 -23.24
CA PHE A 63 -3.48 -13.25 -21.85
C PHE A 63 -3.74 -14.46 -20.96
N ASP A 64 -4.48 -15.47 -21.45
CA ASP A 64 -4.77 -16.69 -20.68
C ASP A 64 -3.48 -17.50 -20.40
N ALA A 65 -2.50 -17.48 -21.30
CA ALA A 65 -1.22 -18.14 -21.09
C ALA A 65 -0.36 -17.40 -20.03
N VAL A 66 -0.27 -16.07 -20.13
CA VAL A 66 0.45 -15.22 -19.16
C VAL A 66 -0.18 -15.31 -17.77
N ASP A 67 -1.49 -15.21 -17.67
CA ASP A 67 -2.23 -15.30 -16.40
C ASP A 67 -2.02 -16.65 -15.72
N ARG A 68 -2.10 -17.75 -16.47
CA ARG A 68 -1.87 -19.10 -15.96
C ARG A 68 -0.44 -19.29 -15.43
N ALA A 69 0.56 -18.87 -16.20
CA ALA A 69 1.95 -18.95 -15.81
C ALA A 69 2.24 -18.12 -14.55
N SER A 70 1.72 -16.89 -14.51
CA SER A 70 1.85 -16.00 -13.36
C SER A 70 1.23 -16.60 -12.09
N LYS A 71 0.01 -17.13 -12.18
CA LYS A 71 -0.67 -17.80 -11.06
C LYS A 71 0.08 -19.03 -10.56
N GLN A 72 0.65 -19.80 -11.47
CA GLN A 72 1.45 -20.98 -11.13
C GLN A 72 2.73 -20.57 -10.37
N LEU A 73 3.44 -19.56 -10.84
CA LEU A 73 4.63 -19.02 -10.18
C LEU A 73 4.32 -18.47 -8.78
N VAL A 74 3.18 -17.78 -8.63
CA VAL A 74 2.71 -17.29 -7.33
C VAL A 74 2.41 -18.46 -6.40
N ALA A 75 1.61 -19.41 -6.83
CA ALA A 75 1.21 -20.57 -6.02
C ALA A 75 2.41 -21.42 -5.58
N GLU A 76 3.44 -21.52 -6.43
CA GLU A 76 4.67 -22.24 -6.06
C GLU A 76 5.49 -21.47 -5.03
N CYS A 77 5.62 -20.18 -5.21
CA CYS A 77 6.33 -19.29 -4.33
C CYS A 77 5.74 -19.25 -2.91
N GLU A 78 4.41 -19.20 -2.81
CA GLU A 78 3.70 -19.09 -1.52
C GLU A 78 3.70 -20.40 -0.70
N LYS A 79 4.20 -21.52 -1.25
CA LYS A 79 4.39 -22.76 -0.48
C LYS A 79 5.40 -22.63 0.67
N GLU A 80 6.29 -21.64 0.60
CA GLU A 80 7.28 -21.38 1.67
C GLU A 80 6.63 -20.91 2.99
N GLY A 81 5.36 -20.52 2.96
CA GLY A 81 4.61 -20.02 4.12
C GLY A 81 5.08 -18.61 4.56
N ASN A 82 4.16 -17.80 5.05
CA ASN A 82 4.40 -16.41 5.48
C ASN A 82 5.05 -15.49 4.40
N ILE A 83 5.12 -15.97 3.17
CA ILE A 83 5.58 -15.22 2.00
C ILE A 83 4.38 -14.98 1.10
N ARG A 84 4.16 -13.72 0.76
CA ARG A 84 3.24 -13.33 -0.30
C ARG A 84 4.02 -13.09 -1.57
N CYS A 85 3.50 -13.63 -2.66
CA CYS A 85 4.12 -13.50 -3.95
C CYS A 85 3.19 -12.81 -4.94
N SER A 86 3.78 -12.05 -5.84
CA SER A 86 3.08 -11.50 -7.00
C SER A 86 3.99 -11.55 -8.22
N VAL A 87 3.39 -11.60 -9.39
CA VAL A 87 4.09 -11.41 -10.65
C VAL A 87 3.61 -10.09 -11.24
N ALA A 88 4.52 -9.15 -11.38
CA ALA A 88 4.26 -7.82 -11.94
C ALA A 88 4.82 -7.75 -13.36
N ASP A 89 4.00 -7.22 -14.28
CA ASP A 89 4.49 -6.81 -15.58
C ASP A 89 5.16 -5.44 -15.51
N MET A 90 6.27 -5.31 -16.18
CA MET A 90 7.04 -4.08 -16.31
C MET A 90 7.19 -3.73 -17.79
N TYR A 91 7.32 -2.45 -18.05
CA TYR A 91 7.51 -1.93 -19.42
C TYR A 91 6.45 -2.44 -20.42
N TYR A 92 5.16 -2.35 -20.02
CA TYR A 92 4.03 -2.78 -20.84
C TYR A 92 4.06 -4.25 -21.27
N GLY A 93 4.44 -5.14 -20.34
CA GLY A 93 4.47 -6.58 -20.57
C GLY A 93 5.73 -7.08 -21.30
N THR A 94 6.77 -6.27 -21.39
CA THR A 94 8.08 -6.68 -21.92
C THR A 94 8.85 -7.55 -20.93
N ASP A 95 8.80 -7.18 -19.67
CA ASP A 95 9.45 -7.88 -18.59
C ASP A 95 8.47 -8.28 -17.49
N PHE A 96 8.70 -9.44 -16.89
CA PHE A 96 7.92 -9.92 -15.75
C PHE A 96 8.85 -10.18 -14.57
N TYR A 97 8.43 -9.74 -13.39
CA TYR A 97 9.18 -9.92 -12.15
C TYR A 97 8.31 -10.57 -11.08
N ARG A 98 8.86 -11.59 -10.44
CA ARG A 98 8.27 -12.17 -9.23
C ARG A 98 8.77 -11.37 -8.02
N ILE A 99 7.82 -10.80 -7.29
CA ILE A 99 8.07 -10.05 -6.06
C ILE A 99 7.70 -10.96 -4.90
N ARG A 100 8.67 -11.20 -4.00
CA ARG A 100 8.47 -11.96 -2.77
C ARG A 100 8.46 -11.02 -1.58
N GLN A 101 7.44 -11.15 -0.74
CA GLN A 101 7.24 -10.25 0.39
C GLN A 101 6.94 -11.06 1.65
N LEU A 102 7.65 -10.77 2.74
CA LEU A 102 7.32 -11.28 4.05
C LEU A 102 6.05 -10.61 4.54
N GLU A 103 5.04 -11.39 4.94
CA GLU A 103 3.78 -10.88 5.45
C GLU A 103 3.81 -10.83 6.98
N LEU A 104 3.69 -9.62 7.55
CA LEU A 104 3.64 -9.37 8.99
C LEU A 104 2.23 -8.96 9.39
N SER A 105 1.63 -9.69 10.32
CA SER A 105 0.24 -9.52 10.77
C SER A 105 0.09 -8.86 12.13
N ASP A 106 1.08 -8.94 13.01
CA ASP A 106 1.07 -8.18 14.27
C ASP A 106 1.68 -6.80 14.02
N VAL A 107 0.81 -5.84 13.74
CA VAL A 107 1.17 -4.43 13.50
C VAL A 107 0.46 -3.56 14.52
N ARG A 108 1.18 -2.61 15.10
CA ARG A 108 0.66 -1.77 16.17
C ARG A 108 0.88 -0.29 15.88
N LEU A 109 -0.11 0.52 16.24
CA LEU A 109 -0.05 1.98 16.17
C LEU A 109 0.85 2.50 17.27
N VAL A 110 1.85 3.30 16.92
CA VAL A 110 2.78 3.96 17.83
C VAL A 110 2.48 5.45 17.93
N TYR A 111 2.22 6.07 16.78
CA TYR A 111 1.92 7.50 16.68
C TYR A 111 0.97 7.79 15.53
N ALA A 112 0.03 8.67 15.79
CA ALA A 112 -0.78 9.35 14.78
C ALA A 112 -0.94 10.82 15.18
N PRO A 113 -0.76 11.78 14.26
CA PRO A 113 -1.00 13.18 14.57
C PRO A 113 -2.51 13.43 14.76
N PRO A 114 -2.90 14.44 15.55
CA PRO A 114 -4.28 14.90 15.57
C PRO A 114 -4.68 15.45 14.19
N ARG A 115 -5.97 15.41 13.86
CA ARG A 115 -6.48 15.85 12.56
C ARG A 115 -6.04 17.26 12.19
N ALA A 116 -5.99 18.16 13.15
CA ALA A 116 -5.56 19.55 12.94
C ALA A 116 -4.12 19.67 12.39
N ILE A 117 -3.27 18.68 12.60
CA ILE A 117 -1.91 18.60 12.07
C ILE A 117 -1.87 17.70 10.84
N GLY A 118 -2.48 16.51 10.92
CA GLY A 118 -2.44 15.50 9.86
C GLY A 118 -3.19 15.94 8.60
N ASN A 119 -4.18 16.81 8.74
CA ASN A 119 -4.97 17.38 7.64
C ASN A 119 -4.93 18.92 7.67
N TYR A 120 -3.77 19.49 8.00
CA TYR A 120 -3.63 20.95 8.05
C TYR A 120 -3.83 21.57 6.66
N GLY A 121 -4.70 22.60 6.60
CA GLY A 121 -5.06 23.29 5.35
C GLY A 121 -6.17 22.60 4.55
N ASP A 122 -6.56 21.39 4.93
CA ASP A 122 -7.67 20.63 4.35
C ASP A 122 -7.63 20.61 2.80
N ASP A 123 -8.77 20.64 2.15
CA ASP A 123 -8.88 20.67 0.69
C ASP A 123 -8.40 21.98 0.06
N VAL A 124 -8.48 23.08 0.82
CA VAL A 124 -8.06 24.42 0.35
C VAL A 124 -6.58 24.43 -0.02
N ASP A 125 -5.72 23.83 0.82
CA ASP A 125 -4.27 23.83 0.64
C ASP A 125 -3.73 22.52 0.02
N ASN A 126 -4.61 21.60 -0.37
CA ASN A 126 -4.21 20.26 -0.82
C ASN A 126 -3.23 20.27 -2.01
N PHE A 127 -3.35 21.22 -2.91
CA PHE A 127 -2.47 21.35 -4.08
C PHE A 127 -1.53 22.55 -4.03
N MET A 128 -1.44 23.23 -2.89
CA MET A 128 -0.58 24.38 -2.70
C MET A 128 0.80 23.98 -2.17
N LEU A 129 1.82 24.78 -2.49
CA LEU A 129 3.19 24.67 -1.98
C LEU A 129 3.63 26.01 -1.39
N PRO A 130 4.39 25.99 -0.29
CA PRO A 130 4.87 24.84 0.47
C PRO A 130 3.73 24.17 1.28
N ARG A 131 3.86 22.85 1.52
CA ARG A 131 2.92 22.10 2.36
C ARG A 131 3.36 22.15 3.81
N HIS A 132 2.41 22.35 4.72
CA HIS A 132 2.62 22.39 6.17
C HIS A 132 1.93 21.24 6.92
N THR A 133 1.38 20.29 6.18
CA THR A 133 0.68 19.12 6.73
C THR A 133 1.66 18.13 7.35
N GLY A 134 1.35 17.66 8.55
CA GLY A 134 2.08 16.56 9.22
C GLY A 134 1.37 15.22 8.97
N ASP A 135 1.10 14.85 7.72
CA ASP A 135 0.38 13.62 7.35
C ASP A 135 1.32 12.41 7.36
N PHE A 136 1.63 11.94 8.56
CA PHE A 136 2.40 10.71 8.75
C PHE A 136 1.93 9.94 9.99
N THR A 137 2.11 8.63 9.97
CA THR A 137 1.74 7.72 11.06
C THR A 137 2.89 6.74 11.28
N LEU A 138 3.22 6.47 12.53
CA LEU A 138 4.22 5.47 12.89
C LEU A 138 3.54 4.18 13.35
N LEU A 139 3.88 3.11 12.70
CA LEU A 139 3.45 1.75 13.02
C LEU A 139 4.69 0.93 13.37
N ARG A 140 4.52 -0.07 14.23
CA ARG A 140 5.55 -1.06 14.53
C ARG A 140 5.03 -2.45 14.22
N ALA A 141 5.84 -3.22 13.49
CA ALA A 141 5.56 -4.63 13.21
C ALA A 141 6.25 -5.51 14.26
N TYR A 142 5.61 -6.62 14.60
CA TYR A 142 6.06 -7.60 15.57
C TYR A 142 6.11 -8.99 14.96
N VAL A 143 6.96 -9.83 15.52
CA VAL A 143 7.16 -11.23 15.17
C VAL A 143 7.22 -12.10 16.43
N GLY A 144 7.05 -13.39 16.30
CA GLY A 144 7.26 -14.33 17.40
C GLY A 144 8.69 -14.27 17.95
N LYS A 145 8.89 -14.81 19.15
CA LYS A 145 10.24 -14.89 19.79
C LYS A 145 11.26 -15.66 18.95
N ASP A 146 10.78 -16.50 18.01
CA ASP A 146 11.62 -17.22 17.05
C ASP A 146 11.97 -16.39 15.79
N GLY A 147 11.54 -15.13 15.74
CA GLY A 147 11.77 -14.22 14.62
C GLY A 147 10.84 -14.43 13.42
N LYS A 148 9.86 -15.35 13.50
CA LYS A 148 8.93 -15.62 12.41
C LYS A 148 7.66 -14.77 12.52
N PRO A 149 7.00 -14.45 11.38
CA PRO A 149 5.69 -13.84 11.41
C PRO A 149 4.72 -14.62 12.28
N ALA A 150 3.97 -13.91 13.10
CA ALA A 150 3.01 -14.48 14.03
C ALA A 150 1.78 -13.58 14.15
N PRO A 151 0.59 -14.12 14.45
CA PRO A 151 -0.56 -13.33 14.88
C PRO A 151 -0.25 -12.50 16.12
N TYR A 152 -1.08 -11.49 16.40
CA TYR A 152 -0.93 -10.65 17.58
C TYR A 152 -0.76 -11.48 18.85
N SER A 153 0.27 -11.16 19.62
CA SER A 153 0.50 -11.68 20.97
C SER A 153 1.28 -10.65 21.81
N VAL A 154 0.96 -10.57 23.09
CA VAL A 154 1.70 -9.72 24.04
C VAL A 154 3.16 -10.15 24.18
N ASP A 155 3.44 -11.41 23.88
CA ASP A 155 4.79 -12.01 23.94
C ASP A 155 5.66 -11.73 22.72
N ASN A 156 5.05 -11.23 21.63
CA ASN A 156 5.79 -10.94 20.40
C ASN A 156 6.83 -9.83 20.61
N VAL A 157 7.89 -9.91 19.82
CA VAL A 157 9.00 -8.95 19.84
C VAL A 157 8.99 -8.08 18.58
N PRO A 158 9.51 -6.85 18.62
CA PRO A 158 9.61 -6.01 17.43
C PRO A 158 10.37 -6.70 16.31
N TYR A 159 9.86 -6.58 15.10
CA TYR A 159 10.56 -7.01 13.90
C TYR A 159 11.78 -6.12 13.66
N HIS A 160 12.93 -6.74 13.42
CA HIS A 160 14.17 -6.07 13.06
C HIS A 160 14.52 -6.37 11.60
N PRO A 161 14.27 -5.41 10.67
CA PRO A 161 14.62 -5.62 9.26
C PRO A 161 16.13 -5.65 9.06
N PRO A 162 16.63 -6.39 8.04
CA PRO A 162 18.06 -6.45 7.73
C PRO A 162 18.63 -5.11 7.28
N ALA A 163 17.77 -4.22 6.78
CA ALA A 163 18.12 -2.85 6.39
C ALA A 163 17.00 -1.89 6.74
N HIS A 164 17.35 -0.65 7.02
CA HIS A 164 16.40 0.43 7.29
C HIS A 164 16.96 1.77 6.81
N LEU A 165 16.07 2.70 6.51
CA LEU A 165 16.45 4.07 6.20
C LEU A 165 16.82 4.82 7.49
N LYS A 166 17.89 5.61 7.44
CA LYS A 166 18.24 6.53 8.53
C LYS A 166 17.44 7.81 8.37
N MET A 167 16.86 8.27 9.46
CA MET A 167 16.15 9.55 9.49
C MET A 167 17.16 10.71 9.56
N ALA A 168 17.10 11.62 8.59
CA ALA A 168 17.87 12.86 8.61
C ALA A 168 17.12 13.92 9.43
N ILE A 169 17.62 14.24 10.62
CA ILE A 169 16.98 15.16 11.55
C ILE A 169 17.05 16.60 11.03
N ASP A 170 18.16 16.96 10.37
CA ASP A 170 18.39 18.32 9.86
C ASP A 170 17.60 18.63 8.56
N GLY A 171 16.98 17.64 7.96
CA GLY A 171 16.26 17.79 6.69
C GLY A 171 17.18 18.13 5.50
N PRO A 172 16.62 18.25 4.29
CA PRO A 172 17.36 18.64 3.09
C PRO A 172 17.59 20.14 3.04
N LYS A 173 18.71 20.57 2.43
CA LYS A 173 19.03 21.96 2.14
C LYS A 173 18.83 22.27 0.66
N THR A 174 18.72 23.55 0.34
CA THR A 174 18.65 24.00 -1.06
C THR A 174 19.86 23.51 -1.85
N GLY A 175 19.60 22.79 -2.95
CA GLY A 175 20.64 22.22 -3.81
C GLY A 175 20.99 20.74 -3.50
N ASP A 176 20.47 20.18 -2.43
CA ASP A 176 20.65 18.77 -2.13
C ASP A 176 19.89 17.87 -3.12
N TYR A 177 20.44 16.70 -3.40
CA TYR A 177 19.72 15.68 -4.14
C TYR A 177 18.59 15.10 -3.29
N ALA A 178 17.38 15.08 -3.87
CA ALA A 178 16.22 14.47 -3.24
C ALA A 178 15.60 13.40 -4.16
N MET A 179 15.20 12.27 -3.56
CA MET A 179 14.54 11.17 -4.26
C MET A 179 13.33 10.69 -3.44
N LEU A 180 12.21 10.47 -4.13
CA LEU A 180 11.03 9.84 -3.57
C LEU A 180 11.00 8.37 -4.01
N ALA A 181 10.86 7.47 -3.04
CA ALA A 181 10.65 6.05 -3.28
C ALA A 181 9.39 5.58 -2.54
N GLY A 182 8.53 4.82 -3.23
CA GLY A 182 7.30 4.33 -2.63
C GLY A 182 6.41 3.62 -3.65
N TYR A 183 5.15 3.43 -3.29
CA TYR A 183 4.13 2.76 -4.11
C TYR A 183 3.04 3.78 -4.49
N PRO A 184 3.31 4.66 -5.46
CA PRO A 184 2.35 5.67 -5.89
C PRO A 184 1.15 5.02 -6.59
N GLY A 185 0.05 5.75 -6.64
CA GLY A 185 -1.07 5.40 -7.52
C GLY A 185 -0.71 5.53 -9.00
N ILE A 186 -1.62 5.10 -9.85
CA ILE A 186 -1.42 5.16 -11.31
C ILE A 186 -1.84 6.54 -11.83
N THR A 187 -0.96 7.20 -12.60
CA THR A 187 -1.28 8.42 -13.35
C THR A 187 -1.07 8.17 -14.84
N TYR A 188 -2.00 8.64 -15.64
CA TYR A 188 -1.94 8.56 -17.10
C TYR A 188 -1.72 9.98 -17.65
N ARG A 189 -0.48 10.37 -17.84
CA ARG A 189 -0.12 11.72 -18.33
C ARG A 189 -0.24 11.84 -19.84
N HIS A 190 -0.06 10.72 -20.55
CA HIS A 190 -0.11 10.64 -22.00
C HIS A 190 -1.13 9.58 -22.40
N ARG A 191 -2.13 9.98 -23.18
CA ARG A 191 -3.16 9.10 -23.73
C ARG A 191 -3.29 9.39 -25.20
N THR A 192 -3.66 8.37 -25.98
CA THR A 192 -4.10 8.58 -27.36
C THR A 192 -5.45 9.29 -27.39
N ALA A 193 -5.80 9.92 -28.51
CA ALA A 193 -7.10 10.58 -28.69
C ALA A 193 -8.27 9.61 -28.43
N ALA A 194 -8.15 8.36 -28.87
CA ALA A 194 -9.19 7.33 -28.67
C ALA A 194 -9.35 6.96 -27.18
N GLU A 195 -8.26 6.79 -26.45
CA GLU A 195 -8.30 6.54 -24.99
C GLU A 195 -8.89 7.71 -24.24
N PHE A 196 -8.55 8.93 -24.64
CA PHE A 196 -9.09 10.14 -24.01
C PHE A 196 -10.60 10.25 -24.26
N ALA A 197 -11.06 10.07 -25.50
CA ALA A 197 -12.47 10.06 -25.85
C ALA A 197 -13.23 9.00 -25.04
N SER A 198 -12.71 7.78 -24.96
CA SER A 198 -13.31 6.72 -24.12
C SER A 198 -13.48 7.12 -22.66
N GLN A 199 -12.50 7.85 -22.09
CA GLN A 199 -12.63 8.35 -20.71
C GLN A 199 -13.75 9.38 -20.57
N ILE A 200 -13.83 10.35 -21.48
CA ILE A 200 -14.79 11.46 -21.40
C ILE A 200 -16.21 10.99 -21.75
N ASP A 201 -16.34 10.15 -22.78
CA ASP A 201 -17.65 9.81 -23.33
C ASP A 201 -18.32 8.61 -22.61
N ALA A 202 -17.52 7.74 -21.97
CA ALA A 202 -18.06 6.52 -21.37
C ALA A 202 -17.66 6.34 -19.89
N VAL A 203 -16.37 6.36 -19.58
CA VAL A 203 -15.88 5.94 -18.25
C VAL A 203 -16.27 6.95 -17.16
N LEU A 204 -16.00 8.23 -17.37
CA LEU A 204 -16.30 9.27 -16.39
C LEU A 204 -17.81 9.48 -16.19
N PRO A 205 -18.65 9.57 -17.22
CA PRO A 205 -20.10 9.68 -17.02
C PRO A 205 -20.68 8.50 -16.24
N ARG A 206 -20.26 7.27 -16.56
CA ARG A 206 -20.68 6.09 -15.81
C ARG A 206 -20.25 6.15 -14.33
N ARG A 207 -19.01 6.56 -14.05
CA ARG A 207 -18.51 6.71 -12.68
C ARG A 207 -19.31 7.73 -11.89
N VAL A 208 -19.60 8.90 -12.48
CA VAL A 208 -20.44 9.93 -11.85
C VAL A 208 -21.82 9.38 -11.54
N SER A 209 -22.45 8.69 -12.48
CA SER A 209 -23.78 8.09 -12.27
C SER A 209 -23.78 7.06 -11.13
N VAL A 210 -22.76 6.20 -11.05
CA VAL A 210 -22.64 5.19 -9.97
C VAL A 210 -22.43 5.86 -8.62
N PHE A 211 -21.55 6.85 -8.53
CA PHE A 211 -21.31 7.57 -7.28
C PHE A 211 -22.56 8.35 -6.82
N GLN A 212 -23.30 8.97 -7.75
CA GLN A 212 -24.54 9.65 -7.39
C GLN A 212 -25.55 8.66 -6.81
N GLN A 213 -25.74 7.48 -7.41
CA GLN A 213 -26.62 6.45 -6.86
C GLN A 213 -26.19 5.98 -5.46
N MET A 214 -24.87 5.88 -5.21
CA MET A 214 -24.35 5.53 -3.89
C MET A 214 -24.66 6.64 -2.86
N ILE A 215 -24.47 7.90 -3.23
CA ILE A 215 -24.79 9.06 -2.37
C ILE A 215 -26.29 9.05 -2.06
N ASP A 216 -27.14 8.99 -3.08
CA ASP A 216 -28.60 8.98 -2.91
C ASP A 216 -29.06 7.83 -1.99
N THR A 217 -28.41 6.66 -2.08
CA THR A 217 -28.69 5.51 -1.21
C THR A 217 -28.31 5.78 0.24
N ILE A 218 -27.14 6.38 0.47
CA ILE A 218 -26.66 6.71 1.82
C ILE A 218 -27.53 7.81 2.45
N GLU A 219 -27.90 8.82 1.68
CA GLU A 219 -28.73 9.94 2.16
C GLU A 219 -30.17 9.52 2.45
N SER A 220 -30.64 8.43 1.82
CA SER A 220 -32.00 7.89 2.04
C SER A 220 -32.09 6.89 3.20
N ALA A 221 -30.97 6.48 3.80
CA ALA A 221 -30.92 5.50 4.89
C ALA A 221 -30.97 6.17 6.26
#